data_3f275658ec8260dfe42c47253ed7682a
#
_entry.id   3f275658ec8260dfe42c47253ed7682a
#
_cell.length_a   1.000
_cell.length_b   1.000
_cell.length_c   1.000
_cell.angle_alpha   90.00
_cell.angle_beta   90.00
_cell.angle_gamma   90.00
#
_symmetry.space_group_name_H-M   'P 1'
#
loop_
_entity.id
_entity.type
_entity.pdbx_description
1 polymer ?
#
loop_
_entity_poly.entity_id
_entity_poly.type
_entity_poly.pdbx_seq_one_letter_code
_entity_poly.pdbx_strand_id
1 'polypeptide(L)'
;SCIKCGQCIQVCPFSSISLLDLSGGINTATPYIDPVKRGCYLCDLFPCILCCPSGALDDEVQKIDQVHMGVAYITEHKNCLNYKNTKVSKENVDRIKAHGDRTELEKELNEKLSAQVGKDCELCLEVCRVEPRDGAIKLIGKEPVIGKSCVGCGACTEAVSYTHLRAH
;
A
#
# COMPACT_ATOMS: atom_id res chain seq x y z
N SER A 1 12.45 19.58 -7.68
CA SER A 1 13.43 18.48 -7.62
C SER A 1 13.72 18.12 -6.16
N CYS A 2 13.88 16.83 -5.83
CA CYS A 2 14.10 16.36 -4.47
C CYS A 2 15.45 16.82 -3.91
N ILE A 3 15.44 17.47 -2.74
CA ILE A 3 16.65 17.90 -2.00
C ILE A 3 17.11 16.89 -0.95
N LYS A 4 16.48 15.72 -0.90
CA LYS A 4 16.83 14.59 -0.01
C LYS A 4 16.80 14.93 1.49
N CYS A 5 15.89 15.82 1.91
CA CYS A 5 15.79 16.29 3.31
C CYS A 5 15.20 15.25 4.28
N GLY A 6 14.56 14.18 3.79
CA GLY A 6 14.01 13.09 4.60
C GLY A 6 12.70 13.40 5.35
N GLN A 7 12.12 14.58 5.22
CA GLN A 7 10.90 14.94 5.95
C GLN A 7 9.72 14.01 5.62
N CYS A 8 9.55 13.63 4.36
CA CYS A 8 8.49 12.72 3.93
C CYS A 8 8.53 11.35 4.64
N ILE A 9 9.72 10.89 5.01
CA ILE A 9 9.89 9.63 5.76
C ILE A 9 9.40 9.78 7.19
N GLN A 10 9.73 10.91 7.83
CA GLN A 10 9.41 11.16 9.23
C GLN A 10 7.91 11.32 9.46
N VAL A 11 7.18 11.88 8.49
CA VAL A 11 5.74 12.11 8.60
C VAL A 11 4.90 10.93 8.11
N CYS A 12 5.51 9.91 7.49
CA CYS A 12 4.76 8.75 6.98
C CYS A 12 4.31 7.86 8.15
N PRO A 13 2.99 7.77 8.46
CA PRO A 13 2.51 7.00 9.61
C PRO A 13 2.70 5.50 9.43
N PHE A 14 2.80 5.04 8.18
CA PHE A 14 2.96 3.61 7.85
C PHE A 14 4.41 3.23 7.58
N SER A 15 5.37 4.15 7.68
CA SER A 15 6.80 3.90 7.37
C SER A 15 7.01 3.30 5.96
N SER A 16 6.17 3.73 5.01
CA SER A 16 6.20 3.23 3.61
C SER A 16 7.35 3.79 2.78
N ILE A 17 7.97 4.88 3.23
CA ILE A 17 9.02 5.58 2.48
C ILE A 17 10.38 5.20 3.07
N SER A 18 11.28 4.74 2.21
CA SER A 18 12.67 4.41 2.51
C SER A 18 13.62 5.28 1.70
N LEU A 19 14.91 5.29 2.06
CA LEU A 19 15.96 5.95 1.28
C LEU A 19 16.73 4.93 0.46
N LEU A 20 17.10 5.30 -0.76
CA LEU A 20 18.06 4.54 -1.53
C LEU A 20 19.42 4.57 -0.80
N ASP A 21 20.03 3.41 -0.69
CA ASP A 21 21.32 3.22 -0.07
C ASP A 21 22.49 3.71 -0.98
N LEU A 22 23.72 3.46 -0.56
CA LEU A 22 24.91 3.85 -1.29
C LEU A 22 25.05 3.21 -2.67
N SER A 23 24.37 2.09 -2.92
CA SER A 23 24.34 1.43 -4.24
C SER A 23 23.57 2.25 -5.28
N GLY A 24 22.73 3.19 -4.84
CA GLY A 24 21.98 4.11 -5.71
C GLY A 24 22.84 5.16 -6.45
N GLY A 25 24.14 5.25 -6.17
CA GLY A 25 25.04 6.21 -6.81
C GLY A 25 24.55 7.65 -6.63
N ILE A 26 24.35 8.39 -7.72
CA ILE A 26 23.84 9.78 -7.68
C ILE A 26 22.43 9.89 -7.08
N ASN A 27 21.67 8.79 -7.04
CA ASN A 27 20.33 8.71 -6.45
C ASN A 27 20.37 8.31 -4.96
N THR A 28 21.54 8.11 -4.36
CA THR A 28 21.65 7.84 -2.91
C THR A 28 20.86 8.85 -2.11
N ALA A 29 20.19 8.38 -1.05
CA ALA A 29 19.31 9.15 -0.18
C ALA A 29 18.04 9.72 -0.88
N THR A 30 17.72 9.28 -2.10
CA THR A 30 16.44 9.59 -2.69
C THR A 30 15.34 8.76 -2.03
N PRO A 31 14.23 9.37 -1.57
CA PRO A 31 13.10 8.63 -1.01
C PRO A 31 12.41 7.79 -2.09
N TYR A 32 12.05 6.57 -1.73
CA TYR A 32 11.28 5.66 -2.58
C TYR A 32 10.32 4.81 -1.77
N ILE A 33 9.33 4.21 -2.43
CA ILE A 33 8.42 3.22 -1.86
C ILE A 33 8.70 1.88 -2.52
N ASP A 34 8.94 0.86 -1.72
CA ASP A 34 9.01 -0.53 -2.18
C ASP A 34 7.67 -1.21 -1.87
N PRO A 35 6.79 -1.40 -2.86
CA PRO A 35 5.45 -1.92 -2.63
C PRO A 35 5.45 -3.39 -2.17
N VAL A 36 6.57 -4.09 -2.32
CA VAL A 36 6.71 -5.48 -1.83
C VAL A 36 7.01 -5.49 -0.33
N LYS A 37 7.77 -4.52 0.16
CA LYS A 37 8.11 -4.38 1.59
C LYS A 37 7.02 -3.65 2.36
N ARG A 38 6.62 -2.48 1.87
CA ARG A 38 5.60 -1.64 2.48
C ARG A 38 4.96 -0.73 1.44
N GLY A 39 3.69 -1.00 1.10
CA GLY A 39 2.92 -0.17 0.16
C GLY A 39 2.56 1.20 0.73
N CYS A 40 2.09 2.11 -0.13
CA CYS A 40 1.52 3.39 0.29
C CYS A 40 0.05 3.19 0.69
N TYR A 41 -0.32 3.64 1.88
CA TYR A 41 -1.71 3.52 2.38
C TYR A 41 -2.57 4.74 2.06
N LEU A 42 -2.13 5.62 1.16
CA LEU A 42 -2.90 6.77 0.68
C LEU A 42 -3.54 7.56 1.84
N CYS A 43 -2.69 8.06 2.75
CA CYS A 43 -3.12 8.77 3.96
C CYS A 43 -3.95 10.00 3.63
N ASP A 44 -4.90 10.33 4.50
CA ASP A 44 -5.65 11.57 4.39
C ASP A 44 -4.71 12.79 4.42
N LEU A 45 -4.99 13.78 3.60
CA LEU A 45 -4.19 15.00 3.44
C LEU A 45 -2.77 14.78 2.92
N PHE A 46 -2.35 13.56 2.57
CA PHE A 46 -1.02 13.26 2.06
C PHE A 46 0.12 13.99 2.81
N PRO A 47 0.37 13.66 4.09
CA PRO A 47 1.33 14.42 4.92
C PRO A 47 2.74 14.48 4.31
N CYS A 48 3.14 13.49 3.52
CA CYS A 48 4.42 13.49 2.81
C CYS A 48 4.48 14.56 1.70
N ILE A 49 3.36 14.87 1.04
CA ILE A 49 3.26 15.95 0.05
C ILE A 49 3.31 17.29 0.78
N LEU A 50 2.47 17.45 1.81
CA LEU A 50 2.38 18.71 2.57
C LEU A 50 3.69 19.13 3.22
N CYS A 51 4.53 18.18 3.65
CA CYS A 51 5.81 18.48 4.30
C CYS A 51 6.96 18.70 3.30
N CYS A 52 6.75 18.52 1.99
CA CYS A 52 7.81 18.58 1.00
C CYS A 52 8.24 20.04 0.69
N PRO A 53 9.39 20.54 1.22
CA PRO A 53 9.74 21.94 1.08
C PRO A 53 10.22 22.32 -0.33
N SER A 54 10.55 21.32 -1.15
CA SER A 54 11.08 21.54 -2.51
C SER A 54 10.04 21.32 -3.61
N GLY A 55 8.80 20.99 -3.27
CA GLY A 55 7.76 20.64 -4.25
C GLY A 55 8.15 19.47 -5.16
N ALA A 56 8.99 18.56 -4.67
CA ALA A 56 9.37 17.36 -5.43
C ALA A 56 8.25 16.31 -5.47
N LEU A 57 7.36 16.36 -4.50
CA LEU A 57 6.07 15.67 -4.52
C LEU A 57 5.03 16.68 -4.99
N ASP A 58 4.17 16.24 -5.89
CA ASP A 58 3.17 17.07 -6.55
C ASP A 58 2.10 17.53 -5.56
N ASP A 59 2.05 18.82 -5.25
CA ASP A 59 1.12 19.45 -4.30
C ASP A 59 -0.28 19.69 -4.90
N GLU A 60 -0.45 19.48 -6.19
CA GLU A 60 -1.77 19.47 -6.83
C GLU A 60 -2.57 18.20 -6.51
N VAL A 61 -1.88 17.13 -6.07
CA VAL A 61 -2.53 15.87 -5.63
C VAL A 61 -3.17 16.06 -4.26
N GLN A 62 -4.49 16.17 -4.26
CA GLN A 62 -5.32 16.35 -3.05
C GLN A 62 -6.28 15.17 -2.79
N LYS A 63 -6.49 14.32 -3.79
CA LYS A 63 -7.40 13.17 -3.72
C LYS A 63 -6.73 11.90 -4.20
N ILE A 64 -7.23 10.77 -3.72
CA ILE A 64 -6.69 9.44 -4.04
C ILE A 64 -6.76 9.14 -5.55
N ASP A 65 -7.81 9.57 -6.23
CA ASP A 65 -8.01 9.37 -7.66
C ASP A 65 -7.03 10.14 -8.55
N GLN A 66 -6.35 11.15 -8.00
CA GLN A 66 -5.30 11.91 -8.67
C GLN A 66 -3.90 11.25 -8.52
N VAL A 67 -3.78 10.25 -7.67
CA VAL A 67 -2.51 9.53 -7.46
C VAL A 67 -2.26 8.56 -8.61
N HIS A 68 -1.07 8.60 -9.19
CA HIS A 68 -0.64 7.71 -10.28
C HIS A 68 0.78 7.19 -10.01
N MET A 69 0.87 6.13 -9.20
CA MET A 69 2.17 5.51 -8.87
C MET A 69 2.49 4.31 -9.76
N GLY A 70 1.48 3.76 -10.45
CA GLY A 70 1.61 2.60 -11.30
C GLY A 70 0.31 1.78 -11.34
N VAL A 71 0.43 0.52 -11.70
CA VAL A 71 -0.70 -0.43 -11.70
C VAL A 71 -0.26 -1.72 -11.04
N ALA A 72 -1.06 -2.23 -10.10
CA ALA A 72 -0.85 -3.57 -9.56
C ALA A 72 -1.26 -4.62 -10.60
N TYR A 73 -0.56 -5.74 -10.64
CA TYR A 73 -0.97 -6.91 -11.42
C TYR A 73 -0.67 -8.20 -10.66
N ILE A 74 -1.47 -9.22 -10.94
CA ILE A 74 -1.35 -10.52 -10.28
C ILE A 74 -0.48 -11.44 -11.14
N THR A 75 0.63 -11.92 -10.59
CA THR A 75 1.56 -12.80 -11.32
C THR A 75 1.18 -14.27 -11.20
N GLU A 76 0.70 -14.69 -10.02
CA GLU A 76 0.37 -16.08 -9.74
C GLU A 76 -0.86 -16.23 -8.85
N HIS A 77 -2.01 -16.45 -9.46
CA HIS A 77 -3.29 -16.67 -8.75
C HIS A 77 -3.26 -17.88 -7.80
N LYS A 78 -2.50 -18.92 -8.15
CA LYS A 78 -2.39 -20.15 -7.36
C LYS A 78 -1.85 -19.93 -5.94
N ASN A 79 -1.16 -18.82 -5.69
CA ASN A 79 -0.61 -18.50 -4.38
C ASN A 79 -1.59 -17.74 -3.47
N CYS A 80 -2.71 -17.29 -3.99
CA CYS A 80 -3.73 -16.58 -3.23
C CYS A 80 -4.35 -17.49 -2.15
N LEU A 81 -4.44 -17.01 -0.91
CA LEU A 81 -5.06 -17.76 0.19
C LEU A 81 -6.52 -18.09 -0.09
N ASN A 82 -7.26 -17.17 -0.70
CA ASN A 82 -8.65 -17.39 -1.08
C ASN A 82 -8.78 -18.48 -2.15
N TYR A 83 -7.90 -18.47 -3.14
CA TYR A 83 -7.84 -19.52 -4.17
C TYR A 83 -7.53 -20.89 -3.56
N LYS A 84 -6.63 -20.95 -2.57
CA LYS A 84 -6.28 -22.17 -1.82
C LYS A 84 -7.32 -22.59 -0.80
N ASN A 85 -8.42 -21.87 -0.61
CA ASN A 85 -9.38 -22.09 0.49
C ASN A 85 -8.73 -22.06 1.89
N THR A 86 -7.68 -21.29 2.06
CA THR A 86 -6.98 -21.15 3.34
C THR A 86 -7.50 -19.91 4.06
N LYS A 87 -7.89 -20.09 5.32
CA LYS A 87 -8.37 -18.99 6.16
C LYS A 87 -7.23 -18.04 6.55
N VAL A 88 -7.57 -16.80 6.79
CA VAL A 88 -6.61 -15.78 7.25
C VAL A 88 -6.14 -16.13 8.65
N SER A 89 -4.83 -16.24 8.84
CA SER A 89 -4.21 -16.41 10.15
C SER A 89 -3.93 -15.06 10.83
N LYS A 90 -3.77 -15.09 12.16
CA LYS A 90 -3.34 -13.91 12.92
C LYS A 90 -1.99 -13.38 12.40
N GLU A 91 -1.06 -14.27 12.07
CA GLU A 91 0.25 -13.93 11.52
C GLU A 91 0.16 -13.17 10.17
N ASN A 92 -0.78 -13.56 9.29
CA ASN A 92 -1.03 -12.82 8.05
C ASN A 92 -1.44 -11.38 8.33
N VAL A 93 -2.28 -11.16 9.34
CA VAL A 93 -2.78 -9.84 9.72
C VAL A 93 -1.70 -9.02 10.42
N ASP A 94 -0.99 -9.58 11.40
CA ASP A 94 0.02 -8.87 12.19
C ASP A 94 1.16 -8.31 11.32
N ARG A 95 1.45 -8.96 10.18
CA ARG A 95 2.45 -8.51 9.22
C ARG A 95 2.09 -7.20 8.52
N ILE A 96 0.81 -6.99 8.22
CA ILE A 96 0.32 -5.84 7.43
C ILE A 96 -0.30 -4.74 8.28
N LYS A 97 -0.49 -4.96 9.57
CA LYS A 97 -0.99 -3.94 10.49
C LYS A 97 -0.09 -2.72 10.53
N ALA A 98 -0.68 -1.56 10.75
CA ALA A 98 0.06 -0.38 11.14
C ALA A 98 0.81 -0.61 12.45
N HIS A 99 2.00 0.01 12.56
CA HIS A 99 2.86 -0.14 13.75
C HIS A 99 2.34 0.60 14.99
N GLY A 100 1.20 1.28 14.89
CA GLY A 100 0.60 2.03 15.98
C GLY A 100 -0.88 2.32 15.70
N ASP A 101 -1.51 3.03 16.63
CA ASP A 101 -2.89 3.50 16.54
C ASP A 101 -2.94 5.03 16.75
N ARG A 102 -1.99 5.74 16.12
CA ARG A 102 -1.83 7.19 16.29
C ARG A 102 -2.84 8.00 15.49
N THR A 103 -3.26 7.48 14.35
CA THR A 103 -4.23 8.11 13.46
C THR A 103 -5.50 7.27 13.38
N GLU A 104 -6.63 7.92 13.07
CA GLU A 104 -7.89 7.19 12.86
C GLU A 104 -7.76 6.17 11.72
N LEU A 105 -7.00 6.51 10.68
CA LEU A 105 -6.72 5.59 9.59
C LEU A 105 -6.00 4.32 10.04
N GLU A 106 -4.99 4.44 10.93
CA GLU A 106 -4.27 3.28 11.48
C GLU A 106 -5.22 2.39 12.28
N LYS A 107 -6.07 2.99 13.14
CA LYS A 107 -7.05 2.26 13.95
C LYS A 107 -8.07 1.53 13.07
N GLU A 108 -8.69 2.24 12.14
CA GLU A 108 -9.69 1.67 11.23
C GLU A 108 -9.12 0.51 10.42
N LEU A 109 -7.90 0.66 9.90
CA LEU A 109 -7.21 -0.40 9.16
C LEU A 109 -6.92 -1.61 10.04
N ASN A 110 -6.37 -1.39 11.25
CA ASN A 110 -6.05 -2.45 12.19
C ASN A 110 -7.29 -3.22 12.63
N GLU A 111 -8.43 -2.54 12.82
CA GLU A 111 -9.72 -3.16 13.14
C GLU A 111 -10.24 -4.01 11.97
N LYS A 112 -10.28 -3.45 10.76
CA LYS A 112 -10.71 -4.18 9.54
C LYS A 112 -9.88 -5.43 9.31
N LEU A 113 -8.56 -5.32 9.40
CA LEU A 113 -7.65 -6.44 9.22
C LEU A 113 -7.81 -7.50 10.32
N SER A 114 -7.98 -7.07 11.58
CA SER A 114 -8.19 -8.00 12.70
C SER A 114 -9.48 -8.80 12.55
N ALA A 115 -10.52 -8.18 12.01
CA ALA A 115 -11.81 -8.82 11.76
C ALA A 115 -11.76 -9.89 10.65
N GLN A 116 -10.68 -9.95 9.86
CA GLN A 116 -10.48 -10.97 8.82
C GLN A 116 -9.93 -12.29 9.35
N VAL A 117 -9.38 -12.34 10.56
CA VAL A 117 -8.82 -13.59 11.13
C VAL A 117 -9.89 -14.68 11.17
N GLY A 118 -9.56 -15.86 10.65
CA GLY A 118 -10.45 -17.01 10.57
C GLY A 118 -11.47 -16.98 9.42
N LYS A 119 -11.51 -15.92 8.62
CA LYS A 119 -12.41 -15.79 7.45
C LYS A 119 -11.70 -16.18 6.14
N ASP A 120 -12.46 -16.22 5.06
CA ASP A 120 -11.91 -16.28 3.71
C ASP A 120 -11.11 -15.00 3.43
N CYS A 121 -10.01 -15.14 2.68
CA CYS A 121 -9.07 -14.04 2.56
C CYS A 121 -9.57 -12.94 1.61
N GLU A 122 -9.77 -11.75 2.18
CA GLU A 122 -10.07 -10.51 1.44
C GLU A 122 -9.08 -9.38 1.80
N LEU A 123 -7.92 -9.73 2.37
CA LEU A 123 -6.95 -8.74 2.88
C LEU A 123 -6.56 -7.69 1.85
N CYS A 124 -6.36 -8.07 0.58
CA CYS A 124 -6.02 -7.14 -0.49
C CYS A 124 -7.15 -6.15 -0.81
N LEU A 125 -8.42 -6.52 -0.56
CA LEU A 125 -9.56 -5.63 -0.70
C LEU A 125 -9.66 -4.70 0.50
N GLU A 126 -9.43 -5.21 1.72
CA GLU A 126 -9.55 -4.42 2.96
C GLU A 126 -8.52 -3.30 3.06
N VAL A 127 -7.32 -3.50 2.51
CA VAL A 127 -6.28 -2.46 2.48
C VAL A 127 -6.46 -1.45 1.34
N CYS A 128 -7.33 -1.71 0.38
CA CYS A 128 -7.55 -0.81 -0.76
C CYS A 128 -8.38 0.39 -0.34
N ARG A 129 -7.82 1.59 -0.53
CA ARG A 129 -8.47 2.87 -0.22
C ARG A 129 -9.04 3.62 -1.43
N VAL A 130 -8.90 3.05 -2.63
CA VAL A 130 -9.48 3.65 -3.84
C VAL A 130 -10.99 3.43 -3.83
N GLU A 131 -11.76 4.49 -4.03
CA GLU A 131 -13.21 4.44 -4.12
C GLU A 131 -13.68 4.88 -5.53
N PRO A 132 -14.66 4.17 -6.13
CA PRO A 132 -15.24 2.92 -5.65
C PRO A 132 -14.26 1.74 -5.76
N ARG A 133 -14.17 0.93 -4.71
CA ARG A 133 -13.22 -0.17 -4.59
C ARG A 133 -13.29 -1.14 -5.76
N ASP A 134 -14.48 -1.49 -6.21
CA ASP A 134 -14.71 -2.41 -7.34
C ASP A 134 -14.08 -1.95 -8.66
N GLY A 135 -13.81 -0.65 -8.80
CA GLY A 135 -13.07 -0.07 -9.92
C GLY A 135 -11.57 -0.32 -9.84
N ALA A 136 -11.02 -0.49 -8.64
CA ALA A 136 -9.59 -0.68 -8.39
C ALA A 136 -9.21 -2.14 -8.12
N ILE A 137 -9.99 -2.85 -7.30
CA ILE A 137 -9.80 -4.28 -6.99
C ILE A 137 -11.11 -4.91 -6.58
N LYS A 138 -11.39 -6.12 -7.08
CA LYS A 138 -12.57 -6.92 -6.72
C LYS A 138 -12.25 -8.41 -6.76
N LEU A 139 -13.09 -9.21 -6.12
CA LEU A 139 -13.07 -10.66 -6.29
C LEU A 139 -14.04 -11.07 -7.41
N ILE A 140 -13.56 -11.92 -8.31
CA ILE A 140 -14.40 -12.67 -9.26
C ILE A 140 -14.28 -14.14 -8.89
N GLY A 141 -15.32 -14.68 -8.27
CA GLY A 141 -15.22 -15.98 -7.59
C GLY A 141 -14.23 -15.90 -6.43
N LYS A 142 -13.11 -16.61 -6.52
CA LYS A 142 -12.05 -16.62 -5.50
C LYS A 142 -10.79 -15.88 -5.90
N GLU A 143 -10.79 -15.26 -7.06
CA GLU A 143 -9.62 -14.60 -7.61
C GLU A 143 -9.74 -13.07 -7.50
N PRO A 144 -8.74 -12.38 -6.94
CA PRO A 144 -8.70 -10.93 -6.98
C PRO A 144 -8.38 -10.47 -8.41
N VAL A 145 -9.10 -9.46 -8.87
CA VAL A 145 -8.92 -8.84 -10.20
C VAL A 145 -8.67 -7.34 -10.01
N ILE A 146 -7.60 -6.85 -10.62
CA ILE A 146 -7.25 -5.44 -10.59
C ILE A 146 -8.01 -4.71 -11.69
N GLY A 147 -8.65 -3.61 -11.32
CA GLY A 147 -9.41 -2.77 -12.22
C GLY A 147 -8.67 -1.51 -12.68
N LYS A 148 -9.30 -0.74 -13.56
CA LYS A 148 -8.71 0.44 -14.20
C LYS A 148 -8.49 1.63 -13.25
N SER A 149 -9.21 1.69 -12.14
CA SER A 149 -9.07 2.74 -11.14
C SER A 149 -7.91 2.49 -10.17
N CYS A 150 -7.11 1.43 -10.37
CA CYS A 150 -5.94 1.17 -9.55
C CYS A 150 -4.90 2.27 -9.72
N VAL A 151 -4.47 2.87 -8.62
CA VAL A 151 -3.46 3.95 -8.59
C VAL A 151 -2.03 3.45 -8.32
N GLY A 152 -1.84 2.13 -8.18
CA GLY A 152 -0.52 1.51 -8.01
C GLY A 152 0.13 1.73 -6.65
N CYS A 153 -0.63 2.06 -5.61
CA CYS A 153 -0.10 2.36 -4.27
C CYS A 153 0.65 1.19 -3.59
N GLY A 154 0.40 -0.05 -4.02
CA GLY A 154 1.09 -1.24 -3.54
C GLY A 154 0.60 -1.80 -2.19
N ALA A 155 -0.38 -1.19 -1.51
CA ALA A 155 -0.90 -1.71 -0.25
C ALA A 155 -1.41 -3.16 -0.36
N CYS A 156 -2.10 -3.49 -1.44
CA CYS A 156 -2.54 -4.85 -1.72
C CYS A 156 -1.38 -5.82 -1.97
N THR A 157 -0.24 -5.35 -2.50
CA THR A 157 0.96 -6.16 -2.72
C THR A 157 1.55 -6.66 -1.41
N GLU A 158 1.60 -5.80 -0.39
CA GLU A 158 2.01 -6.15 0.96
C GLU A 158 1.03 -7.10 1.65
N ALA A 159 -0.28 -6.89 1.45
CA ALA A 159 -1.33 -7.70 2.07
C ALA A 159 -1.30 -9.17 1.61
N VAL A 160 -0.68 -9.46 0.48
CA VAL A 160 -0.60 -10.81 -0.06
C VAL A 160 0.70 -11.50 0.36
N SER A 161 0.58 -12.68 0.92
CA SER A 161 1.73 -13.49 1.35
C SER A 161 2.45 -14.03 0.12
N TYR A 162 3.64 -13.49 -0.16
CA TYR A 162 4.58 -13.92 -1.19
C TYR A 162 4.17 -13.71 -2.67
N THR A 163 4.65 -12.64 -3.26
CA THR A 163 5.03 -12.46 -4.69
C THR A 163 3.98 -12.62 -5.79
N HIS A 164 2.69 -12.52 -5.52
CA HIS A 164 1.72 -12.62 -6.60
C HIS A 164 1.00 -11.31 -6.99
N LEU A 165 1.31 -10.22 -6.31
CA LEU A 165 0.96 -8.86 -6.74
C LEU A 165 2.24 -8.04 -6.88
N ARG A 166 2.35 -7.29 -7.95
CA ARG A 166 3.40 -6.29 -8.15
C ARG A 166 2.76 -4.96 -8.56
N ALA A 167 3.27 -3.87 -8.02
CA ALA A 167 2.97 -2.52 -8.46
C ALA A 167 4.17 -1.98 -9.26
N HIS A 168 3.91 -1.29 -10.37
CA HIS A 168 4.87 -0.59 -11.20
C HIS A 168 4.44 0.83 -11.41
#